data_6327868c7c1486f79907e6af59ab3291
#
_entry.id   6327868c7c1486f79907e6af59ab3291
#
_cell.length_a   1.000
_cell.length_b   1.000
_cell.length_c   1.000
_cell.angle_alpha   90.00
_cell.angle_beta   90.00
_cell.angle_gamma   90.00
#
_symmetry.space_group_name_H-M   'P 1'
#
loop_
_entity.id
_entity.type
_entity.pdbx_description
1 polymer ?
#
loop_
_entity_poly.entity_id
_entity_poly.type
_entity_poly.pdbx_seq_one_letter_code
_entity_poly.pdbx_strand_id
1 'polypeptide(L)'
;MIKVLIVDDSMVACGIVKQMLGTSDKFEVVGVAHDGKESIIKTKETKPDVIIMDINMPEMDGLEATRIIMKECPTAILVFTTEDVARVGYTAIEAGAVDILPKPDFDLKDDRFTQLFLHKIESASKALLERKFDNGVLEVSEKTDQKFKIVCIGTSTGGPVAVQNLLKDFPEDFPIPILITQHIEVGFDSHYVSWLSSCCKLKVSLAVDGEVPQPGHIYVAPADKHLTMSPAASGCVLRLSDEPPVFFLRPAVDVMFKSAAQVFKQDCLAVLLTGMGKDGGEGAKSIKDAGGFVICESEETCVVYGMSRAAIEAGAASRILPLDKIGKLILSIAQN
;
A
#
# COMPACT_ATOMS: atom_id res chain seq x y z
N MET A 1 16.10 -7.42 -17.26
CA MET A 1 15.04 -6.46 -17.68
C MET A 1 13.71 -7.02 -17.21
N ILE A 2 12.82 -6.15 -16.76
CA ILE A 2 11.46 -6.51 -16.34
C ILE A 2 10.60 -6.65 -17.59
N LYS A 3 10.04 -7.84 -17.80
CA LYS A 3 9.20 -8.15 -18.95
C LYS A 3 7.78 -7.63 -18.72
N VAL A 4 7.31 -6.75 -19.59
CA VAL A 4 6.01 -6.09 -19.47
C VAL A 4 5.10 -6.49 -20.63
N LEU A 5 3.90 -6.98 -20.31
CA LEU A 5 2.81 -7.17 -21.26
C LEU A 5 1.86 -5.96 -21.13
N ILE A 6 1.57 -5.32 -22.25
CA ILE A 6 0.61 -4.20 -22.30
C ILE A 6 -0.72 -4.73 -22.80
N VAL A 7 -1.81 -4.44 -22.09
CA VAL A 7 -3.16 -4.89 -22.43
C VAL A 7 -4.09 -3.68 -22.46
N ASP A 8 -4.46 -3.24 -23.67
CA ASP A 8 -5.24 -2.03 -23.88
C ASP A 8 -5.78 -2.04 -25.33
N ASP A 9 -7.06 -1.79 -25.53
CA ASP A 9 -7.67 -1.76 -26.86
C ASP A 9 -7.30 -0.49 -27.66
N SER A 10 -6.83 0.56 -26.96
CA SER A 10 -6.37 1.80 -27.56
C SER A 10 -4.92 1.71 -28.05
N MET A 11 -4.72 1.73 -29.35
CA MET A 11 -3.38 1.80 -29.96
C MET A 11 -2.58 3.03 -29.48
N VAL A 12 -3.27 4.14 -29.19
CA VAL A 12 -2.65 5.37 -28.68
C VAL A 12 -2.14 5.14 -27.27
N ALA A 13 -2.96 4.58 -26.39
CA ALA A 13 -2.55 4.25 -25.02
C ALA A 13 -1.38 3.27 -25.00
N CYS A 14 -1.42 2.21 -25.81
CA CYS A 14 -0.29 1.28 -25.98
C CYS A 14 0.99 2.01 -26.43
N GLY A 15 0.88 2.98 -27.34
CA GLY A 15 2.03 3.78 -27.80
C GLY A 15 2.63 4.63 -26.70
N ILE A 16 1.80 5.26 -25.89
CA ILE A 16 2.21 6.09 -24.74
C ILE A 16 2.91 5.24 -23.68
N VAL A 17 2.32 4.10 -23.31
CA VAL A 17 2.93 3.17 -22.36
C VAL A 17 4.29 2.68 -22.85
N LYS A 18 4.41 2.32 -24.13
CA LYS A 18 5.71 1.96 -24.73
C LYS A 18 6.73 3.09 -24.65
N GLN A 19 6.31 4.34 -24.90
CA GLN A 19 7.20 5.49 -24.80
C GLN A 19 7.68 5.71 -23.36
N MET A 20 6.78 5.65 -22.38
CA MET A 20 7.14 5.76 -20.97
C MET A 20 8.12 4.66 -20.54
N LEU A 21 7.86 3.39 -20.89
CA LEU A 21 8.76 2.28 -20.61
C LEU A 21 10.13 2.45 -21.28
N GLY A 22 10.15 2.98 -22.51
CA GLY A 22 11.39 3.25 -23.25
C GLY A 22 12.29 4.34 -22.69
N THR A 23 11.84 5.10 -21.68
CA THR A 23 12.69 6.08 -20.98
C THR A 23 13.68 5.41 -20.02
N SER A 24 13.59 4.10 -19.82
CA SER A 24 14.47 3.35 -18.91
C SER A 24 14.84 1.97 -19.49
N ASP A 25 16.10 1.62 -19.46
CA ASP A 25 16.62 0.31 -19.91
C ASP A 25 16.22 -0.87 -19.00
N LYS A 26 15.48 -0.60 -17.94
CA LYS A 26 15.02 -1.64 -17.00
C LYS A 26 13.90 -2.51 -17.55
N PHE A 27 13.13 -2.03 -18.52
CA PHE A 27 11.90 -2.64 -18.99
C PHE A 27 11.99 -3.17 -20.41
N GLU A 28 11.30 -4.28 -20.67
CA GLU A 28 11.17 -4.90 -21.98
C GLU A 28 9.69 -5.18 -22.26
N VAL A 29 9.13 -4.60 -23.33
CA VAL A 29 7.77 -4.91 -23.76
C VAL A 29 7.79 -6.24 -24.52
N VAL A 30 7.27 -7.30 -23.91
CA VAL A 30 7.25 -8.66 -24.47
C VAL A 30 5.99 -8.95 -25.29
N GLY A 31 5.00 -8.09 -25.24
CA GLY A 31 3.78 -8.23 -26.02
C GLY A 31 2.80 -7.09 -25.84
N VAL A 32 1.79 -7.03 -26.72
CA VAL A 32 0.62 -6.15 -26.59
C VAL A 32 -0.60 -6.99 -26.86
N ALA A 33 -1.64 -6.90 -26.06
CA ALA A 33 -2.96 -7.50 -26.26
C ALA A 33 -4.01 -6.40 -26.32
N HIS A 34 -5.11 -6.63 -27.05
CA HIS A 34 -6.14 -5.63 -27.29
C HIS A 34 -7.50 -6.00 -26.67
N ASP A 35 -7.58 -7.12 -25.99
CA ASP A 35 -8.73 -7.56 -25.21
C ASP A 35 -8.30 -8.56 -24.11
N GLY A 36 -9.23 -8.87 -23.21
CA GLY A 36 -8.95 -9.78 -22.10
C GLY A 36 -8.63 -11.21 -22.51
N LYS A 37 -9.24 -11.73 -23.62
CA LYS A 37 -8.97 -13.08 -24.10
C LYS A 37 -7.54 -13.20 -24.66
N GLU A 38 -7.15 -12.22 -25.46
CA GLU A 38 -5.79 -12.14 -26.01
C GLU A 38 -4.76 -12.00 -24.88
N SER A 39 -5.10 -11.23 -23.82
CA SER A 39 -4.21 -11.04 -22.66
C SER A 39 -3.88 -12.36 -21.96
N ILE A 40 -4.86 -13.26 -21.76
CA ILE A 40 -4.67 -14.55 -21.13
C ILE A 40 -3.73 -15.43 -21.97
N ILE A 41 -3.93 -15.44 -23.31
CA ILE A 41 -3.08 -16.23 -24.22
C ILE A 41 -1.65 -15.71 -24.18
N LYS A 42 -1.46 -14.40 -24.35
CA LYS A 42 -0.13 -13.79 -24.35
C LYS A 42 0.59 -13.90 -23.02
N THR A 43 -0.13 -13.85 -21.91
CA THR A 43 0.47 -14.07 -20.58
C THR A 43 1.10 -15.47 -20.50
N LYS A 44 0.42 -16.51 -20.98
CA LYS A 44 0.95 -17.89 -20.99
C LYS A 44 2.15 -18.04 -21.93
N GLU A 45 2.13 -17.37 -23.08
CA GLU A 45 3.17 -17.45 -24.10
C GLU A 45 4.43 -16.67 -23.69
N THR A 46 4.28 -15.43 -23.24
CA THR A 46 5.40 -14.50 -23.01
C THR A 46 5.94 -14.54 -21.59
N LYS A 47 5.14 -15.05 -20.63
CA LYS A 47 5.46 -15.10 -19.20
C LYS A 47 6.02 -13.78 -18.70
N PRO A 48 5.22 -12.70 -18.74
CA PRO A 48 5.66 -11.38 -18.32
C PRO A 48 5.86 -11.35 -16.80
N ASP A 49 6.73 -10.45 -16.34
CA ASP A 49 6.88 -10.17 -14.91
C ASP A 49 5.75 -9.26 -14.40
N VAL A 50 5.21 -8.39 -15.28
CA VAL A 50 4.09 -7.48 -14.98
C VAL A 50 3.19 -7.34 -16.20
N ILE A 51 1.89 -7.26 -15.96
CA ILE A 51 0.87 -6.90 -16.93
C ILE A 51 0.36 -5.50 -16.60
N ILE A 52 0.37 -4.60 -17.57
CA ILE A 52 -0.35 -3.32 -17.50
C ILE A 52 -1.70 -3.57 -18.16
N MET A 53 -2.79 -3.50 -17.36
CA MET A 53 -4.12 -3.95 -17.76
C MET A 53 -5.10 -2.78 -17.79
N ASP A 54 -5.69 -2.49 -18.95
CA ASP A 54 -6.89 -1.67 -18.98
C ASP A 54 -8.13 -2.45 -18.54
N ILE A 55 -9.14 -1.75 -18.03
CA ILE A 55 -10.40 -2.36 -17.62
C ILE A 55 -11.36 -2.45 -18.78
N ASN A 56 -11.59 -1.34 -19.49
CA ASN A 56 -12.60 -1.25 -20.55
C ASN A 56 -12.05 -1.74 -21.88
N MET A 57 -12.31 -2.99 -22.20
CA MET A 57 -11.92 -3.60 -23.46
C MET A 57 -13.08 -4.40 -24.06
N PRO A 58 -13.11 -4.56 -25.39
CA PRO A 58 -14.10 -5.40 -26.06
C PRO A 58 -13.93 -6.87 -25.70
N GLU A 59 -14.91 -7.69 -25.98
CA GLU A 59 -14.96 -9.17 -25.84
C GLU A 59 -14.86 -9.65 -24.38
N MET A 60 -13.84 -9.24 -23.63
CA MET A 60 -13.59 -9.56 -22.22
C MET A 60 -12.95 -8.36 -21.55
N ASP A 61 -13.56 -7.88 -20.48
CA ASP A 61 -13.03 -6.77 -19.69
C ASP A 61 -11.77 -7.16 -18.89
N GLY A 62 -11.02 -6.14 -18.47
CA GLY A 62 -9.76 -6.37 -17.73
C GLY A 62 -9.95 -6.96 -16.34
N LEU A 63 -11.10 -6.77 -15.69
CA LEU A 63 -11.38 -7.36 -14.37
C LEU A 63 -11.63 -8.86 -14.48
N GLU A 64 -12.38 -9.30 -15.50
CA GLU A 64 -12.59 -10.70 -15.78
C GLU A 64 -11.28 -11.38 -16.19
N ALA A 65 -10.51 -10.74 -17.08
CA ALA A 65 -9.19 -11.22 -17.48
C ALA A 65 -8.25 -11.36 -16.26
N THR A 66 -8.24 -10.36 -15.37
CA THR A 66 -7.46 -10.39 -14.12
C THR A 66 -7.79 -11.61 -13.27
N ARG A 67 -9.08 -11.89 -13.02
CA ARG A 67 -9.49 -13.07 -12.24
C ARG A 67 -9.01 -14.39 -12.87
N ILE A 68 -9.10 -14.49 -14.19
CA ILE A 68 -8.67 -15.71 -14.91
C ILE A 68 -7.16 -15.85 -14.86
N ILE A 69 -6.40 -14.79 -15.15
CA ILE A 69 -4.94 -14.79 -15.10
C ILE A 69 -4.45 -15.18 -13.71
N MET A 70 -4.99 -14.56 -12.66
CA MET A 70 -4.62 -14.86 -11.28
C MET A 70 -4.91 -16.31 -10.87
N LYS A 71 -5.91 -16.94 -11.47
CA LYS A 71 -6.24 -18.35 -11.21
C LYS A 71 -5.40 -19.33 -12.01
N GLU A 72 -5.10 -19.03 -13.28
CA GLU A 72 -4.51 -19.99 -14.22
C GLU A 72 -3.00 -19.82 -14.40
N CYS A 73 -2.52 -18.59 -14.35
CA CYS A 73 -1.11 -18.22 -14.52
C CYS A 73 -0.78 -16.95 -13.73
N PRO A 74 -0.80 -17.01 -12.37
CA PRO A 74 -0.64 -15.85 -11.51
C PRO A 74 0.52 -14.96 -11.95
N THR A 75 0.20 -13.70 -12.28
CA THR A 75 1.16 -12.73 -12.79
C THR A 75 0.81 -11.38 -12.18
N ALA A 76 1.80 -10.58 -11.80
CA ALA A 76 1.55 -9.26 -11.24
C ALA A 76 0.79 -8.37 -12.24
N ILE A 77 -0.35 -7.83 -11.82
CA ILE A 77 -1.21 -6.98 -12.66
C ILE A 77 -1.29 -5.60 -12.03
N LEU A 78 -0.82 -4.60 -12.79
CA LEU A 78 -1.04 -3.19 -12.51
C LEU A 78 -2.18 -2.72 -13.41
N VAL A 79 -3.32 -2.39 -12.81
CA VAL A 79 -4.44 -1.83 -13.56
C VAL A 79 -4.13 -0.39 -13.94
N PHE A 80 -4.38 -0.03 -15.21
CA PHE A 80 -4.11 1.29 -15.77
C PHE A 80 -5.30 1.72 -16.64
N THR A 81 -6.20 2.55 -16.11
CA THR A 81 -7.51 2.78 -16.70
C THR A 81 -7.92 4.25 -16.69
N THR A 82 -8.81 4.63 -17.63
CA THR A 82 -9.51 5.92 -17.64
C THR A 82 -10.81 5.89 -16.84
N GLU A 83 -11.25 4.69 -16.39
CA GLU A 83 -12.41 4.59 -15.52
C GLU A 83 -12.18 5.38 -14.23
N ASP A 84 -13.27 5.83 -13.64
CA ASP A 84 -13.24 6.37 -12.31
C ASP A 84 -12.70 5.29 -11.36
N VAL A 85 -11.39 5.36 -11.10
CA VAL A 85 -10.67 4.41 -10.24
C VAL A 85 -11.30 4.33 -8.85
N ALA A 86 -11.98 5.36 -8.46
CA ALA A 86 -12.83 5.42 -7.30
C ALA A 86 -13.91 4.34 -7.29
N ARG A 87 -14.50 4.09 -8.43
CA ARG A 87 -15.56 3.10 -8.60
C ARG A 87 -15.02 1.69 -8.83
N VAL A 88 -13.94 1.56 -9.58
CA VAL A 88 -13.44 0.25 -10.05
C VAL A 88 -12.18 -0.22 -9.34
N GLY A 89 -11.48 0.67 -8.62
CA GLY A 89 -10.17 0.37 -8.05
C GLY A 89 -10.17 -0.80 -7.10
N TYR A 90 -11.10 -0.82 -6.18
CA TYR A 90 -11.17 -1.91 -5.20
C TYR A 90 -11.69 -3.21 -5.80
N THR A 91 -12.57 -3.13 -6.81
CA THR A 91 -13.00 -4.32 -7.58
C THR A 91 -11.81 -4.93 -8.34
N ALA A 92 -10.89 -4.10 -8.84
CA ALA A 92 -9.66 -4.57 -9.46
C ALA A 92 -8.72 -5.27 -8.46
N ILE A 93 -8.55 -4.68 -7.28
CA ILE A 93 -7.76 -5.29 -6.19
C ILE A 93 -8.41 -6.62 -5.73
N GLU A 94 -9.73 -6.67 -5.57
CA GLU A 94 -10.46 -7.90 -5.25
C GLU A 94 -10.36 -8.96 -6.38
N ALA A 95 -10.26 -8.53 -7.62
CA ALA A 95 -9.98 -9.42 -8.75
C ALA A 95 -8.57 -10.01 -8.73
N GLY A 96 -7.66 -9.44 -7.93
CA GLY A 96 -6.29 -9.89 -7.76
C GLY A 96 -5.22 -8.95 -8.33
N ALA A 97 -5.59 -7.75 -8.77
CA ALA A 97 -4.59 -6.74 -9.17
C ALA A 97 -3.72 -6.34 -7.97
N VAL A 98 -2.44 -6.14 -8.23
CA VAL A 98 -1.44 -5.74 -7.21
C VAL A 98 -1.58 -4.27 -6.86
N ASP A 99 -1.89 -3.44 -7.86
CA ASP A 99 -2.04 -2.01 -7.71
C ASP A 99 -2.86 -1.43 -8.87
N ILE A 100 -3.23 -0.14 -8.77
CA ILE A 100 -4.00 0.56 -9.77
C ILE A 100 -3.49 1.99 -9.96
N LEU A 101 -3.50 2.46 -11.20
CA LEU A 101 -3.19 3.86 -11.58
C LEU A 101 -4.23 4.39 -12.56
N PRO A 102 -4.62 5.67 -12.44
CA PRO A 102 -5.39 6.34 -13.47
C PRO A 102 -4.51 6.58 -14.69
N LYS A 103 -5.10 6.47 -15.88
CA LYS A 103 -4.49 7.03 -17.10
C LYS A 103 -4.56 8.57 -16.97
N PRO A 104 -3.43 9.29 -17.10
CA PRO A 104 -3.46 10.74 -17.07
C PRO A 104 -4.20 11.30 -18.30
N ASP A 105 -4.79 12.48 -18.14
CA ASP A 105 -5.18 13.29 -19.30
C ASP A 105 -3.89 13.60 -20.06
N PHE A 106 -3.75 13.04 -21.24
CA PHE A 106 -2.52 12.83 -22.01
C PHE A 106 -1.63 14.07 -22.22
N ASP A 107 -1.15 14.69 -21.16
CA ASP A 107 0.01 15.58 -21.24
C ASP A 107 1.29 14.79 -20.90
N LEU A 108 1.93 14.25 -21.95
CA LEU A 108 3.17 13.43 -21.87
C LEU A 108 4.39 14.20 -21.31
N LYS A 109 4.23 15.43 -20.87
CA LYS A 109 5.31 16.27 -20.33
C LYS A 109 5.44 16.20 -18.83
N ASP A 110 4.60 15.44 -18.12
CA ASP A 110 4.75 15.25 -16.68
C ASP A 110 5.75 14.12 -16.38
N ASP A 111 7.01 14.51 -16.26
CA ASP A 111 8.10 13.61 -15.85
C ASP A 111 7.80 12.93 -14.50
N ARG A 112 7.03 13.56 -13.62
CA ARG A 112 6.68 12.99 -12.30
C ARG A 112 5.76 11.80 -12.46
N PHE A 113 4.73 11.92 -13.31
CA PHE A 113 3.83 10.80 -13.57
C PHE A 113 4.58 9.62 -14.20
N THR A 114 5.45 9.88 -15.18
CA THR A 114 6.29 8.83 -15.79
C THR A 114 7.15 8.12 -14.74
N GLN A 115 7.80 8.86 -13.85
CA GLN A 115 8.61 8.28 -12.78
C GLN A 115 7.76 7.43 -11.81
N LEU A 116 6.59 7.93 -11.40
CA LEU A 116 5.66 7.19 -10.58
C LEU A 116 5.20 5.89 -11.25
N PHE A 117 4.81 5.97 -12.53
CA PHE A 117 4.37 4.83 -13.33
C PHE A 117 5.45 3.76 -13.41
N LEU A 118 6.69 4.13 -13.75
CA LEU A 118 7.81 3.20 -13.80
C LEU A 118 8.12 2.60 -12.41
N HIS A 119 8.02 3.39 -11.36
CA HIS A 119 8.18 2.92 -9.98
C HIS A 119 7.12 1.90 -9.60
N LYS A 120 5.84 2.13 -9.97
CA LYS A 120 4.74 1.20 -9.71
C LYS A 120 4.92 -0.12 -10.46
N ILE A 121 5.39 -0.10 -11.72
CA ILE A 121 5.68 -1.31 -12.48
C ILE A 121 6.85 -2.09 -11.85
N GLU A 122 7.93 -1.40 -11.47
CA GLU A 122 9.05 -2.03 -10.75
C GLU A 122 8.60 -2.62 -9.42
N SER A 123 7.68 -1.96 -8.71
CA SER A 123 7.07 -2.47 -7.50
C SER A 123 6.26 -3.74 -7.78
N ALA A 124 5.33 -3.67 -8.75
CA ALA A 124 4.50 -4.81 -9.12
C ALA A 124 5.33 -6.03 -9.56
N SER A 125 6.43 -5.83 -10.30
CA SER A 125 7.30 -6.94 -10.73
C SER A 125 7.97 -7.71 -9.58
N LYS A 126 8.02 -7.10 -8.39
CA LYS A 126 8.57 -7.71 -7.17
C LYS A 126 7.49 -8.36 -6.31
N ALA A 127 6.23 -8.29 -6.75
CA ALA A 127 5.12 -8.90 -6.01
C ALA A 127 5.29 -10.42 -5.92
N LEU A 128 5.14 -10.93 -4.70
CA LEU A 128 5.34 -12.34 -4.39
C LEU A 128 4.02 -13.09 -4.56
N LEU A 129 3.68 -13.47 -5.79
CA LEU A 129 2.41 -14.12 -6.15
C LEU A 129 2.37 -15.62 -5.88
N GLU A 130 3.55 -16.27 -5.82
CA GLU A 130 3.69 -17.70 -5.56
C GLU A 130 4.76 -17.95 -4.50
N ARG A 131 4.42 -17.91 -3.22
CA ARG A 131 5.28 -18.51 -2.19
C ARG A 131 4.60 -19.69 -1.52
N LYS A 132 5.20 -20.89 -1.72
CA LYS A 132 5.09 -21.99 -0.78
C LYS A 132 5.94 -21.61 0.44
N PHE A 133 5.28 -21.44 1.56
CA PHE A 133 5.86 -21.02 2.82
C PHE A 133 6.97 -22.01 3.25
N ASP A 134 8.19 -21.52 3.32
CA ASP A 134 9.27 -22.21 4.01
C ASP A 134 9.40 -21.58 5.42
N ASN A 135 9.16 -22.38 6.45
CA ASN A 135 8.94 -21.96 7.83
C ASN A 135 10.20 -21.46 8.56
N GLY A 136 10.96 -20.59 7.96
CA GLY A 136 12.08 -19.90 8.60
C GLY A 136 11.65 -18.66 9.36
N VAL A 137 10.92 -18.80 10.46
CA VAL A 137 10.53 -17.68 11.31
C VAL A 137 11.73 -17.17 12.08
N LEU A 138 12.26 -16.02 11.71
CA LEU A 138 13.08 -15.22 12.60
C LEU A 138 12.15 -14.58 13.65
N GLU A 139 11.90 -15.32 14.75
CA GLU A 139 11.18 -14.80 15.90
C GLU A 139 12.08 -13.82 16.69
N VAL A 140 12.02 -12.55 16.33
CA VAL A 140 12.40 -11.51 17.30
C VAL A 140 11.22 -11.36 18.25
N SER A 141 11.27 -12.08 19.37
CA SER A 141 10.15 -12.19 20.31
C SER A 141 10.40 -11.33 21.54
N GLU A 142 10.12 -10.03 21.44
CA GLU A 142 9.96 -9.19 22.63
C GLU A 142 8.53 -9.35 23.16
N LYS A 143 8.34 -9.80 24.39
CA LYS A 143 7.06 -9.65 25.07
C LYS A 143 6.91 -8.19 25.46
N THR A 144 5.72 -7.63 25.30
CA THR A 144 5.44 -6.28 25.77
C THR A 144 4.22 -6.27 26.67
N ASP A 145 4.39 -5.69 27.86
CA ASP A 145 3.30 -5.32 28.75
C ASP A 145 2.97 -3.81 28.61
N GLN A 146 3.52 -3.16 27.55
CA GLN A 146 3.31 -1.74 27.29
C GLN A 146 1.85 -1.47 26.91
N LYS A 147 1.33 -0.34 27.41
CA LYS A 147 0.03 0.21 27.00
C LYS A 147 0.27 1.26 25.95
N PHE A 148 -0.44 1.14 24.84
CA PHE A 148 -0.31 2.07 23.73
C PHE A 148 -1.51 3.02 23.69
N LYS A 149 -1.24 4.26 23.28
CA LYS A 149 -2.24 5.32 23.12
C LYS A 149 -2.56 5.62 21.66
N ILE A 150 -1.73 5.12 20.77
CA ILE A 150 -1.88 5.31 19.32
C ILE A 150 -1.34 4.08 18.57
N VAL A 151 -2.03 3.70 17.50
CA VAL A 151 -1.54 2.76 16.48
C VAL A 151 -1.30 3.52 15.20
N CYS A 152 -0.08 3.44 14.64
CA CYS A 152 0.27 4.07 13.38
C CYS A 152 0.61 2.99 12.36
N ILE A 153 -0.08 2.95 11.22
CA ILE A 153 0.09 1.94 10.17
C ILE A 153 0.64 2.63 8.91
N GLY A 154 1.76 2.11 8.40
CA GLY A 154 2.36 2.54 7.15
C GLY A 154 2.30 1.44 6.10
N THR A 155 1.92 1.79 4.86
CA THR A 155 1.76 0.81 3.78
C THR A 155 1.77 1.44 2.38
N SER A 156 1.95 0.61 1.33
CA SER A 156 2.00 1.03 -0.07
C SER A 156 1.37 -0.02 -0.99
N THR A 157 2.11 -0.53 -1.96
CA THR A 157 1.67 -1.58 -2.90
C THR A 157 1.23 -2.84 -2.16
N GLY A 158 0.01 -3.32 -2.45
CA GLY A 158 -0.65 -4.41 -1.71
C GLY A 158 -1.26 -3.99 -0.37
N GLY A 159 -1.06 -2.73 0.02
CA GLY A 159 -1.49 -2.16 1.29
C GLY A 159 -2.98 -2.22 1.57
N PRO A 160 -3.85 -1.83 0.65
CA PRO A 160 -5.29 -1.86 0.89
C PRO A 160 -5.79 -3.22 1.38
N VAL A 161 -5.43 -4.31 0.70
CA VAL A 161 -5.79 -5.68 1.10
C VAL A 161 -5.16 -6.07 2.43
N ALA A 162 -3.89 -5.69 2.65
CA ALA A 162 -3.21 -5.96 3.91
C ALA A 162 -3.91 -5.27 5.09
N VAL A 163 -4.28 -3.99 4.95
CA VAL A 163 -5.01 -3.23 5.97
C VAL A 163 -6.40 -3.81 6.21
N GLN A 164 -7.14 -4.18 5.16
CA GLN A 164 -8.43 -4.87 5.28
C GLN A 164 -8.30 -6.15 6.10
N ASN A 165 -7.37 -7.01 5.74
CA ASN A 165 -7.14 -8.27 6.46
C ASN A 165 -6.70 -8.06 7.91
N LEU A 166 -5.92 -7.02 8.17
CA LEU A 166 -5.49 -6.65 9.51
C LEU A 166 -6.67 -6.23 10.39
N LEU A 167 -7.59 -5.41 9.88
CA LEU A 167 -8.60 -4.70 10.66
C LEU A 167 -9.99 -5.35 10.66
N LYS A 168 -10.25 -6.34 9.80
CA LYS A 168 -11.59 -6.97 9.64
C LYS A 168 -12.19 -7.54 10.93
N ASP A 169 -11.34 -7.99 11.86
CA ASP A 169 -11.75 -8.61 13.11
C ASP A 169 -11.72 -7.64 14.32
N PHE A 170 -11.36 -6.36 14.09
CA PHE A 170 -11.33 -5.37 15.17
C PHE A 170 -12.75 -5.00 15.60
N PRO A 171 -13.03 -4.93 16.91
CA PRO A 171 -14.35 -4.55 17.42
C PRO A 171 -14.59 -3.04 17.25
N GLU A 172 -15.85 -2.63 17.17
CA GLU A 172 -16.26 -1.23 17.02
C GLU A 172 -15.73 -0.34 18.15
N ASP A 173 -15.63 -0.87 19.35
CA ASP A 173 -15.16 -0.21 20.57
C ASP A 173 -13.66 -0.39 20.82
N PHE A 174 -12.87 -0.65 19.78
CA PHE A 174 -11.42 -0.78 19.91
C PHE A 174 -10.82 0.44 20.63
N PRO A 175 -10.08 0.27 21.74
CA PRO A 175 -9.79 1.35 22.69
C PRO A 175 -8.71 2.35 22.24
N ILE A 176 -8.04 2.11 21.11
CA ILE A 176 -6.91 2.90 20.66
C ILE A 176 -7.18 3.49 19.28
N PRO A 177 -7.01 4.81 19.07
CA PRO A 177 -7.13 5.40 17.74
C PRO A 177 -6.06 4.86 16.79
N ILE A 178 -6.42 4.70 15.50
CA ILE A 178 -5.55 4.17 14.46
C ILE A 178 -5.32 5.25 13.40
N LEU A 179 -4.06 5.51 13.07
CA LEU A 179 -3.66 6.38 11.97
C LEU A 179 -3.07 5.54 10.85
N ILE A 180 -3.49 5.82 9.62
CA ILE A 180 -2.99 5.10 8.44
C ILE A 180 -2.38 6.08 7.46
N THR A 181 -1.14 5.84 7.07
CA THR A 181 -0.53 6.41 5.87
C THR A 181 -0.40 5.31 4.82
N GLN A 182 -1.30 5.35 3.84
CA GLN A 182 -1.24 4.59 2.61
C GLN A 182 -0.67 5.50 1.52
N HIS A 183 0.35 5.05 0.77
CA HIS A 183 0.77 5.78 -0.42
C HIS A 183 -0.34 5.74 -1.46
N ILE A 184 -0.96 6.88 -1.66
CA ILE A 184 -2.18 7.02 -2.46
C ILE A 184 -2.12 8.30 -3.29
N GLU A 185 -2.69 8.25 -4.50
CA GLU A 185 -2.77 9.40 -5.39
C GLU A 185 -3.98 10.29 -5.07
N VAL A 186 -3.89 11.54 -5.52
CA VAL A 186 -4.98 12.51 -5.38
C VAL A 186 -6.26 11.98 -6.02
N GLY A 187 -7.38 12.09 -5.30
CA GLY A 187 -8.68 11.60 -5.75
C GLY A 187 -9.01 10.17 -5.32
N PHE A 188 -8.05 9.41 -4.77
CA PHE A 188 -8.27 8.03 -4.34
C PHE A 188 -8.52 7.88 -2.84
N ASP A 189 -8.13 8.85 -2.07
CA ASP A 189 -8.18 8.81 -0.61
C ASP A 189 -9.61 8.68 -0.06
N SER A 190 -10.56 9.46 -0.58
CA SER A 190 -11.97 9.39 -0.18
C SER A 190 -12.61 8.02 -0.49
N HIS A 191 -12.19 7.41 -1.59
CA HIS A 191 -12.67 6.09 -1.99
C HIS A 191 -12.04 4.96 -1.18
N TYR A 192 -10.75 5.11 -0.86
CA TYR A 192 -10.09 4.22 0.09
C TYR A 192 -10.81 4.21 1.44
N VAL A 193 -11.15 5.40 1.96
CA VAL A 193 -11.94 5.54 3.18
C VAL A 193 -13.32 4.85 3.06
N SER A 194 -14.05 5.11 1.97
CA SER A 194 -15.37 4.51 1.74
C SER A 194 -15.31 2.98 1.66
N TRP A 195 -14.33 2.46 0.92
CA TRP A 195 -14.11 1.02 0.81
C TRP A 195 -13.69 0.41 2.15
N LEU A 196 -12.71 0.98 2.84
CA LEU A 196 -12.26 0.46 4.13
C LEU A 196 -13.38 0.48 5.17
N SER A 197 -14.25 1.51 5.16
CA SER A 197 -15.45 1.57 5.98
C SER A 197 -16.42 0.43 5.73
N SER A 198 -16.48 -0.09 4.50
CA SER A 198 -17.35 -1.24 4.17
C SER A 198 -16.77 -2.57 4.63
N CYS A 199 -15.46 -2.63 4.93
CA CYS A 199 -14.72 -3.83 5.23
C CYS A 199 -14.43 -4.04 6.72
N CYS A 200 -14.60 -3.02 7.57
CA CYS A 200 -14.34 -3.10 9.00
C CYS A 200 -15.46 -2.45 9.83
N LYS A 201 -15.47 -2.75 11.13
CA LYS A 201 -16.50 -2.23 12.06
C LYS A 201 -16.12 -0.86 12.66
N LEU A 202 -14.86 -0.49 12.56
CA LEU A 202 -14.35 0.78 13.06
C LEU A 202 -14.84 1.94 12.18
N LYS A 203 -15.04 3.11 12.77
CA LYS A 203 -15.28 4.32 12.00
C LYS A 203 -14.03 4.67 11.19
N VAL A 204 -14.18 5.05 9.92
CA VAL A 204 -13.06 5.43 9.04
C VAL A 204 -13.32 6.80 8.45
N SER A 205 -12.36 7.69 8.50
CA SER A 205 -12.41 9.00 7.82
C SER A 205 -11.04 9.44 7.33
N LEU A 206 -11.01 10.41 6.43
CA LEU A 206 -9.79 11.20 6.22
C LEU A 206 -9.48 12.00 7.48
N ALA A 207 -8.21 12.12 7.81
CA ALA A 207 -7.75 12.97 8.90
C ALA A 207 -8.01 14.45 8.60
N VAL A 208 -8.45 15.19 9.60
CA VAL A 208 -8.70 16.63 9.49
C VAL A 208 -7.72 17.40 10.38
N ASP A 209 -7.22 18.54 9.89
CA ASP A 209 -6.28 19.37 10.66
C ASP A 209 -6.92 19.87 11.96
N GLY A 210 -6.21 19.73 13.08
CA GLY A 210 -6.70 20.10 14.41
C GLY A 210 -7.63 19.10 15.10
N GLU A 211 -7.96 17.98 14.47
CA GLU A 211 -8.82 16.94 15.05
C GLU A 211 -8.09 16.17 16.17
N VAL A 212 -8.83 15.84 17.23
CA VAL A 212 -8.34 14.99 18.33
C VAL A 212 -8.69 13.54 18.03
N PRO A 213 -7.69 12.65 17.87
CA PRO A 213 -7.96 11.24 17.55
C PRO A 213 -8.71 10.55 18.69
N GLN A 214 -9.75 9.78 18.32
CA GLN A 214 -10.66 9.09 19.26
C GLN A 214 -10.52 7.56 19.15
N PRO A 215 -10.69 6.81 20.24
CA PRO A 215 -10.84 5.36 20.19
C PRO A 215 -11.95 4.92 19.21
N GLY A 216 -11.83 3.72 18.65
CA GLY A 216 -12.80 3.18 17.69
C GLY A 216 -12.75 3.84 16.30
N HIS A 217 -11.76 4.67 16.03
CA HIS A 217 -11.70 5.46 14.80
C HIS A 217 -10.36 5.31 14.10
N ILE A 218 -10.43 5.13 12.77
CA ILE A 218 -9.31 5.08 11.84
C ILE A 218 -9.24 6.40 11.07
N TYR A 219 -8.09 7.04 11.13
CA TYR A 219 -7.79 8.28 10.43
C TYR A 219 -6.80 8.01 9.31
N VAL A 220 -7.24 8.19 8.06
CA VAL A 220 -6.41 8.00 6.87
C VAL A 220 -5.78 9.33 6.47
N ALA A 221 -4.48 9.31 6.18
CA ALA A 221 -3.78 10.47 5.64
C ALA A 221 -4.37 10.88 4.29
N PRO A 222 -4.83 12.15 4.10
CA PRO A 222 -5.30 12.61 2.81
C PRO A 222 -4.16 12.57 1.77
N ALA A 223 -4.51 12.36 0.52
CA ALA A 223 -3.56 12.50 -0.59
C ALA A 223 -3.01 13.94 -0.64
N ASP A 224 -1.77 14.06 -1.08
CA ASP A 224 -1.04 15.32 -1.21
C ASP A 224 -0.90 16.15 0.09
N LYS A 225 -1.03 15.48 1.26
CA LYS A 225 -0.73 16.05 2.58
C LYS A 225 0.02 15.05 3.43
N HIS A 226 0.98 15.50 4.23
CA HIS A 226 1.54 14.66 5.28
C HIS A 226 0.64 14.68 6.51
N LEU A 227 0.32 13.50 7.04
CA LEU A 227 -0.35 13.38 8.34
C LEU A 227 0.71 13.38 9.43
N THR A 228 0.58 14.30 10.37
CA THR A 228 1.45 14.45 11.55
C THR A 228 0.63 14.63 12.82
N MET A 229 1.30 14.70 13.94
CA MET A 229 0.69 14.90 15.24
C MET A 229 1.41 16.02 16.00
N SER A 230 0.66 16.78 16.80
CA SER A 230 1.20 17.78 17.71
C SER A 230 0.64 17.60 19.12
N PRO A 231 1.44 17.87 20.18
CA PRO A 231 0.94 17.86 21.54
C PRO A 231 -0.19 18.88 21.73
N ALA A 232 -1.19 18.53 22.53
CA ALA A 232 -2.30 19.41 22.89
C ALA A 232 -2.74 19.15 24.34
N ALA A 233 -3.56 20.02 24.91
CA ALA A 233 -4.10 19.86 26.25
C ALA A 233 -4.94 18.55 26.38
N SER A 234 -5.56 18.11 25.30
CA SER A 234 -6.29 16.85 25.18
C SER A 234 -5.38 15.63 24.93
N GLY A 235 -4.05 15.77 24.98
CA GLY A 235 -3.06 14.77 24.67
C GLY A 235 -2.42 14.99 23.29
N CYS A 236 -3.19 14.97 22.21
CA CYS A 236 -2.69 15.09 20.84
C CYS A 236 -3.77 15.66 19.92
N VAL A 237 -3.34 16.39 18.88
CA VAL A 237 -4.16 16.77 17.72
C VAL A 237 -3.47 16.33 16.43
N LEU A 238 -4.25 15.91 15.44
CA LEU A 238 -3.78 15.63 14.10
C LEU A 238 -3.41 16.93 13.38
N ARG A 239 -2.39 16.89 12.54
CA ARG A 239 -1.97 17.98 11.69
C ARG A 239 -1.75 17.52 10.28
N LEU A 240 -2.15 18.35 9.33
CA LEU A 240 -1.90 18.15 7.92
C LEU A 240 -0.81 19.15 7.47
N SER A 241 0.25 18.64 6.83
CA SER A 241 1.40 19.44 6.40
C SER A 241 1.57 19.40 4.89
N ASP A 242 1.93 20.56 4.33
CA ASP A 242 2.32 20.75 2.93
C ASP A 242 3.84 20.70 2.73
N GLU A 243 4.59 20.18 3.69
CA GLU A 243 6.03 19.98 3.53
C GLU A 243 6.36 19.19 2.26
N PRO A 244 7.55 19.40 1.70
CA PRO A 244 7.94 18.71 0.46
C PRO A 244 7.79 17.19 0.56
N PRO A 245 7.45 16.51 -0.56
CA PRO A 245 7.39 15.07 -0.60
C PRO A 245 8.70 14.40 -0.13
N VAL A 246 8.58 13.31 0.63
CA VAL A 246 9.69 12.47 1.05
C VAL A 246 9.77 11.28 0.09
N PHE A 247 10.90 11.03 -0.55
CA PHE A 247 11.04 10.01 -1.61
C PHE A 247 9.99 10.15 -2.71
N PHE A 248 9.62 11.39 -3.07
CA PHE A 248 8.53 11.74 -4.01
C PHE A 248 7.12 11.41 -3.52
N LEU A 249 6.94 11.02 -2.25
CA LEU A 249 5.67 10.58 -1.66
C LEU A 249 5.10 11.65 -0.71
N ARG A 250 3.82 11.93 -0.89
CA ARG A 250 3.01 12.73 0.03
C ARG A 250 1.55 12.26 -0.06
N PRO A 251 1.04 11.56 0.98
CA PRO A 251 1.64 11.36 2.31
C PRO A 251 2.88 10.44 2.32
N ALA A 252 3.74 10.61 3.35
CA ALA A 252 4.87 9.74 3.63
C ALA A 252 4.77 9.13 5.03
N VAL A 253 5.09 7.84 5.14
CA VAL A 253 5.03 7.08 6.40
C VAL A 253 6.08 7.57 7.40
N ASP A 254 7.29 7.87 6.93
CA ASP A 254 8.36 8.40 7.78
C ASP A 254 7.95 9.68 8.51
N VAL A 255 7.20 10.56 7.85
CA VAL A 255 6.74 11.83 8.44
C VAL A 255 5.75 11.58 9.57
N MET A 256 4.75 10.70 9.35
CA MET A 256 3.79 10.30 10.37
C MET A 256 4.51 9.63 11.55
N PHE A 257 5.37 8.66 11.29
CA PHE A 257 6.05 7.90 12.35
C PHE A 257 7.00 8.78 13.16
N LYS A 258 7.76 9.68 12.54
CA LYS A 258 8.65 10.63 13.25
C LYS A 258 7.85 11.55 14.16
N SER A 259 6.70 12.06 13.72
CA SER A 259 5.82 12.88 14.58
C SER A 259 5.21 12.06 15.72
N ALA A 260 4.80 10.81 15.47
CA ALA A 260 4.29 9.90 16.50
C ALA A 260 5.35 9.59 17.57
N ALA A 261 6.59 9.35 17.16
CA ALA A 261 7.72 9.13 18.06
C ALA A 261 7.95 10.32 19.02
N GLN A 262 7.80 11.54 18.51
CA GLN A 262 7.96 12.76 19.33
C GLN A 262 6.84 12.93 20.35
N VAL A 263 5.58 12.67 19.96
CA VAL A 263 4.39 12.93 20.76
C VAL A 263 4.11 11.81 21.75
N PHE A 264 4.14 10.56 21.30
CA PHE A 264 3.70 9.40 22.09
C PHE A 264 4.86 8.59 22.69
N LYS A 265 6.05 8.71 22.12
CA LYS A 265 7.24 8.01 22.61
C LYS A 265 6.97 6.51 22.78
N GLN A 266 7.14 6.01 24.02
CA GLN A 266 6.90 4.61 24.36
C GLN A 266 5.43 4.16 24.18
N ASP A 267 4.48 5.09 24.19
CA ASP A 267 3.05 4.80 24.07
C ASP A 267 2.62 4.65 22.59
N CYS A 268 3.55 4.63 21.64
CA CYS A 268 3.31 4.46 20.21
C CYS A 268 3.51 3.00 19.78
N LEU A 269 2.51 2.44 19.11
CA LEU A 269 2.61 1.18 18.38
C LEU A 269 2.64 1.48 16.88
N ALA A 270 3.74 1.17 16.21
CA ALA A 270 3.86 1.27 14.77
C ALA A 270 3.72 -0.10 14.10
N VAL A 271 3.06 -0.12 12.96
CA VAL A 271 2.92 -1.29 12.09
C VAL A 271 3.36 -0.90 10.67
N LEU A 272 4.34 -1.61 10.14
CA LEU A 272 4.80 -1.40 8.78
C LEU A 272 4.48 -2.64 7.96
N LEU A 273 3.64 -2.44 6.95
CA LEU A 273 3.12 -3.51 6.09
C LEU A 273 3.81 -3.50 4.72
N THR A 274 3.26 -4.31 3.83
CA THR A 274 3.70 -4.43 2.45
C THR A 274 3.84 -3.08 1.75
N GLY A 275 4.87 -2.95 0.95
CA GLY A 275 5.14 -1.77 0.14
C GLY A 275 6.56 -1.74 -0.41
N MET A 276 6.73 -1.01 -1.51
CA MET A 276 8.04 -0.81 -2.12
C MET A 276 8.78 0.38 -1.50
N GLY A 277 10.10 0.33 -1.58
CA GLY A 277 10.98 1.43 -1.15
C GLY A 277 11.39 1.35 0.31
N LYS A 278 11.74 2.50 0.88
CA LYS A 278 12.32 2.60 2.22
C LYS A 278 11.51 3.49 3.15
N ASP A 279 10.43 4.11 2.65
CA ASP A 279 9.61 5.01 3.46
C ASP A 279 9.01 4.24 4.65
N GLY A 280 9.02 4.86 5.80
CA GLY A 280 8.64 4.25 7.07
C GLY A 280 9.82 3.59 7.81
N GLY A 281 10.97 3.32 7.17
CA GLY A 281 12.12 2.69 7.79
C GLY A 281 12.79 3.57 8.86
N GLU A 282 13.06 4.84 8.52
CA GLU A 282 13.64 5.80 9.46
C GLU A 282 12.65 6.24 10.54
N GLY A 283 11.37 6.41 10.17
CA GLY A 283 10.32 6.72 11.11
C GLY A 283 10.10 5.59 12.13
N ALA A 284 10.11 4.34 11.68
CA ALA A 284 10.06 3.16 12.55
C ALA A 284 11.25 3.14 13.52
N LYS A 285 12.46 3.45 13.03
CA LYS A 285 13.65 3.59 13.89
C LYS A 285 13.48 4.68 14.92
N SER A 286 12.90 5.83 14.54
CA SER A 286 12.61 6.92 15.48
C SER A 286 11.63 6.50 16.58
N ILE A 287 10.60 5.70 16.24
CA ILE A 287 9.65 5.15 17.22
C ILE A 287 10.36 4.18 18.17
N LYS A 288 11.17 3.26 17.64
CA LYS A 288 11.94 2.30 18.45
C LYS A 288 12.89 3.02 19.41
N ASP A 289 13.62 4.01 18.94
CA ASP A 289 14.58 4.79 19.73
C ASP A 289 13.87 5.63 20.82
N ALA A 290 12.62 6.04 20.58
CA ALA A 290 11.79 6.70 21.58
C ALA A 290 11.15 5.74 22.60
N GLY A 291 11.42 4.43 22.51
CA GLY A 291 10.88 3.39 23.39
C GLY A 291 9.54 2.81 22.94
N GLY A 292 9.03 3.20 21.78
CA GLY A 292 7.82 2.64 21.18
C GLY A 292 8.03 1.23 20.61
N PHE A 293 6.96 0.61 20.16
CA PHE A 293 6.96 -0.77 19.68
C PHE A 293 6.67 -0.82 18.19
N VAL A 294 7.48 -1.54 17.43
CA VAL A 294 7.38 -1.61 15.97
C VAL A 294 7.14 -3.05 15.53
N ILE A 295 6.06 -3.27 14.81
CA ILE A 295 5.73 -4.53 14.14
C ILE A 295 5.96 -4.37 12.65
N CYS A 296 6.79 -5.23 12.06
CA CYS A 296 6.97 -5.32 10.62
C CYS A 296 6.29 -6.58 10.09
N GLU A 297 5.60 -6.45 8.97
CA GLU A 297 5.09 -7.62 8.25
C GLU A 297 6.25 -8.45 7.72
N SER A 298 6.16 -9.78 7.90
CA SER A 298 7.20 -10.70 7.41
C SER A 298 7.20 -10.79 5.89
N GLU A 299 8.35 -11.16 5.33
CA GLU A 299 8.50 -11.38 3.89
C GLU A 299 7.50 -12.41 3.36
N GLU A 300 7.11 -13.34 4.20
CA GLU A 300 6.19 -14.44 3.92
C GLU A 300 4.82 -13.97 3.41
N THR A 301 4.28 -12.87 3.95
CA THR A 301 2.94 -12.38 3.62
C THR A 301 2.94 -11.06 2.85
N CYS A 302 4.06 -10.33 2.82
CA CYS A 302 4.17 -9.12 2.03
C CYS A 302 3.94 -9.38 0.54
N VAL A 303 3.10 -8.59 -0.10
CA VAL A 303 3.03 -8.53 -1.57
C VAL A 303 4.36 -7.99 -2.11
N VAL A 304 4.88 -6.91 -1.51
CA VAL A 304 6.20 -6.35 -1.81
C VAL A 304 6.96 -6.13 -0.52
N TYR A 305 8.08 -6.85 -0.34
CA TYR A 305 8.90 -6.78 0.87
C TYR A 305 9.99 -5.71 0.75
N GLY A 306 9.58 -4.43 0.72
CA GLY A 306 10.50 -3.29 0.63
C GLY A 306 10.52 -2.46 1.91
N MET A 307 9.38 -1.88 2.28
CA MET A 307 9.23 -1.01 3.46
C MET A 307 9.53 -1.76 4.76
N SER A 308 8.95 -2.93 4.96
CA SER A 308 9.23 -3.77 6.13
C SER A 308 10.70 -4.17 6.21
N ARG A 309 11.31 -4.57 5.08
CA ARG A 309 12.75 -4.87 5.01
C ARG A 309 13.59 -3.67 5.47
N ALA A 310 13.31 -2.46 4.98
CA ALA A 310 14.07 -1.27 5.35
C ALA A 310 14.05 -1.00 6.86
N ALA A 311 12.88 -1.15 7.51
CA ALA A 311 12.77 -1.01 8.96
C ALA A 311 13.54 -2.10 9.72
N ILE A 312 13.49 -3.34 9.22
CA ILE A 312 14.21 -4.47 9.82
C ILE A 312 15.73 -4.27 9.70
N GLU A 313 16.22 -3.90 8.53
CA GLU A 313 17.64 -3.60 8.28
C GLU A 313 18.14 -2.40 9.12
N ALA A 314 17.27 -1.42 9.40
CA ALA A 314 17.56 -0.32 10.32
C ALA A 314 17.55 -0.72 11.81
N GLY A 315 17.24 -1.97 12.15
CA GLY A 315 17.11 -2.45 13.53
C GLY A 315 15.91 -1.87 14.28
N ALA A 316 14.87 -1.45 13.54
CA ALA A 316 13.67 -0.84 14.13
C ALA A 316 12.66 -1.86 14.62
N ALA A 317 12.61 -3.07 14.05
CA ALA A 317 11.59 -4.05 14.35
C ALA A 317 11.69 -4.56 15.80
N SER A 318 10.57 -4.48 16.54
CA SER A 318 10.36 -5.18 17.81
C SER A 318 9.79 -6.58 17.58
N ARG A 319 8.99 -6.73 16.50
CA ARG A 319 8.42 -8.00 16.03
C ARG A 319 8.42 -8.05 14.51
N ILE A 320 8.63 -9.24 13.97
CA ILE A 320 8.44 -9.56 12.56
C ILE A 320 7.41 -10.68 12.51
N LEU A 321 6.25 -10.43 11.91
CA LEU A 321 5.12 -11.36 11.95
C LEU A 321 4.44 -11.46 10.59
N PRO A 322 3.91 -12.63 10.22
CA PRO A 322 2.98 -12.72 9.11
C PRO A 322 1.69 -11.95 9.40
N LEU A 323 1.06 -11.42 8.36
CA LEU A 323 -0.07 -10.49 8.43
C LEU A 323 -1.22 -10.99 9.34
N ASP A 324 -1.56 -12.26 9.24
CA ASP A 324 -2.64 -12.89 10.03
C ASP A 324 -2.37 -12.92 11.54
N LYS A 325 -1.12 -12.77 11.96
CA LYS A 325 -0.72 -12.72 13.37
C LYS A 325 -0.62 -11.28 13.90
N ILE A 326 -0.41 -10.30 13.03
CA ILE A 326 -0.27 -8.89 13.44
C ILE A 326 -1.56 -8.38 14.09
N GLY A 327 -2.72 -8.56 13.44
CA GLY A 327 -4.01 -8.11 13.98
C GLY A 327 -4.33 -8.76 15.34
N LYS A 328 -4.07 -10.06 15.48
CA LYS A 328 -4.27 -10.79 16.74
C LYS A 328 -3.39 -10.25 17.88
N LEU A 329 -2.14 -9.92 17.57
CA LEU A 329 -1.23 -9.32 18.55
C LEU A 329 -1.73 -7.94 18.99
N ILE A 330 -2.12 -7.07 18.05
CA ILE A 330 -2.64 -5.73 18.37
C ILE A 330 -3.88 -5.83 19.26
N LEU A 331 -4.82 -6.72 18.93
CA LEU A 331 -6.01 -6.97 19.75
C LEU A 331 -5.65 -7.46 21.16
N SER A 332 -4.69 -8.37 21.30
CA SER A 332 -4.26 -8.87 22.61
C SER A 332 -3.58 -7.79 23.46
N ILE A 333 -2.81 -6.90 22.83
CA ILE A 333 -2.16 -5.76 23.52
C ILE A 333 -3.20 -4.74 24.00
N ALA A 334 -4.23 -4.48 23.20
CA ALA A 334 -5.25 -3.50 23.52
C ALA A 334 -6.20 -3.94 24.66
N GLN A 335 -6.24 -5.23 25.01
CA GLN A 335 -7.05 -5.79 26.10
C GLN A 335 -6.34 -5.75 27.47
N ASN A 336 -5.03 -5.47 27.51
CA ASN A 336 -4.22 -5.36 28.74
C ASN A 336 -4.11 -3.89 29.19
#